data_ab9d65c61bf7b417c2758a1ba49f5b49
#
_entry.id   ab9d65c61bf7b417c2758a1ba49f5b49
#
_cell.length_a   1.000
_cell.length_b   1.000
_cell.length_c   1.000
_cell.angle_alpha   90.00
_cell.angle_beta   90.00
_cell.angle_gamma   90.00
#
_symmetry.space_group_name_H-M   'P 1'
#
loop_
_entity.id
_entity.type
_entity.pdbx_description
1 polymer ?
#
loop_
_entity_poly.entity_id
_entity_poly.type
_entity_poly.pdbx_seq_one_letter_code
_entity_poly.pdbx_strand_id
1 'polypeptide(L)'
;MQEKDLSHVKTTDYAGSLAKNFLYNPLTAVLAVFLLTMGYISLEVMPREEDPQISISGGSIIIPAPGLKPKEIQKILVEPLEQKLREVKGIEHIYAMSVDNVAIINVMYYIGQDRESSNLKLYDKVMQNMDMMPKNVMQPMVKPFDIDIDIPIVGVAFYQKEKKVSYPRFLQEVQNLKKDISALDNVAKTQLKGDHKQQYNVDVDLSKLKGYHLSLGQVVQGIQAIAVRVPSVKLNTQDNKLVVFGIKNAIDSIEDVENIIVAQYMGSPTYLKDVATVVDGINVQNKQSAHIIFKDGSEHEQITLSVSKLAGTNAVFVANDVQTLLKENKARLESLGIGCVITRNYGERANEAVNELVHHLLITIVIIAVMLVF
;
A
#
# COMPACT_ATOMS: atom_id res chain seq x y z
N MET A 1 21.35 -1.79 61.26
CA MET A 1 20.32 -0.75 61.07
C MET A 1 19.44 -0.78 62.31
N GLN A 2 19.44 0.28 63.16
CA GLN A 2 18.60 0.34 64.35
C GLN A 2 17.13 0.45 63.90
N GLU A 3 16.33 -0.50 64.33
CA GLU A 3 14.86 -0.46 64.23
C GLU A 3 14.39 0.74 65.07
N LYS A 4 14.05 1.85 64.40
CA LYS A 4 13.38 2.97 65.03
C LYS A 4 11.97 2.53 65.43
N ASP A 5 11.72 2.41 66.73
CA ASP A 5 10.43 2.05 67.29
C ASP A 5 9.35 3.09 66.87
N LEU A 6 8.48 2.75 65.95
CA LEU A 6 7.35 3.56 65.50
C LEU A 6 6.09 3.37 66.34
N SER A 7 6.18 2.68 67.49
CA SER A 7 5.05 2.44 68.37
C SER A 7 4.35 3.72 68.85
N HIS A 8 5.10 4.85 68.87
CA HIS A 8 4.59 6.15 69.28
C HIS A 8 3.85 6.97 68.24
N VAL A 9 3.88 6.54 66.96
CA VAL A 9 3.14 7.22 65.86
C VAL A 9 1.72 6.68 65.79
N LYS A 10 0.76 7.43 66.37
CA LYS A 10 -0.66 7.14 66.19
C LYS A 10 -1.10 7.53 64.79
N THR A 11 -1.39 6.56 63.97
CA THR A 11 -2.00 6.78 62.66
C THR A 11 -3.52 6.74 62.81
N THR A 12 -4.18 7.83 62.46
CA THR A 12 -5.65 7.96 62.58
C THR A 12 -6.37 7.67 61.27
N ASP A 13 -5.63 7.50 60.17
CA ASP A 13 -6.12 7.29 58.83
C ASP A 13 -5.49 6.05 58.16
N TYR A 14 -6.14 5.54 57.14
CA TYR A 14 -5.68 4.38 56.36
C TYR A 14 -4.34 4.64 55.67
N ALA A 15 -4.10 5.87 55.16
CA ALA A 15 -2.89 6.24 54.44
C ALA A 15 -1.67 6.21 55.39
N GLY A 16 -1.81 6.76 56.62
CA GLY A 16 -0.78 6.73 57.63
C GLY A 16 -0.45 5.32 58.13
N SER A 17 -1.46 4.44 58.26
CA SER A 17 -1.26 3.04 58.62
C SER A 17 -0.50 2.28 57.55
N LEU A 18 -0.84 2.50 56.27
CA LEU A 18 -0.14 1.92 55.14
C LEU A 18 1.32 2.38 55.07
N ALA A 19 1.55 3.67 55.17
CA ALA A 19 2.89 4.27 55.18
C ALA A 19 3.77 3.70 56.29
N LYS A 20 3.23 3.55 57.51
CA LYS A 20 3.94 2.97 58.66
C LYS A 20 4.40 1.54 58.37
N ASN A 21 3.58 0.69 57.75
CA ASN A 21 3.91 -0.69 57.48
C ASN A 21 4.99 -0.84 56.40
N PHE A 22 5.07 0.09 55.46
CA PHE A 22 6.03 0.05 54.34
C PHE A 22 7.36 0.80 54.66
N LEU A 23 7.35 1.79 55.57
CA LEU A 23 8.46 2.72 55.76
C LEU A 23 9.82 2.05 56.11
N TYR A 24 9.77 0.98 56.92
CA TYR A 24 10.97 0.25 57.36
C TYR A 24 11.01 -1.22 56.92
N ASN A 25 10.07 -1.62 56.06
CA ASN A 25 10.06 -2.98 55.58
C ASN A 25 11.11 -3.15 54.47
N PRO A 26 12.08 -4.08 54.58
CA PRO A 26 13.06 -4.31 53.53
C PRO A 26 12.44 -4.73 52.19
N LEU A 27 11.24 -5.34 52.20
CA LEU A 27 10.47 -5.66 51.00
C LEU A 27 10.07 -4.43 50.21
N THR A 28 9.95 -3.25 50.84
CA THR A 28 9.61 -1.99 50.13
C THR A 28 10.69 -1.60 49.14
N ALA A 29 11.97 -1.75 49.50
CA ALA A 29 13.08 -1.46 48.61
C ALA A 29 13.09 -2.43 47.42
N VAL A 30 12.84 -3.71 47.67
CA VAL A 30 12.75 -4.76 46.62
C VAL A 30 11.57 -4.46 45.68
N LEU A 31 10.40 -4.13 46.24
CA LEU A 31 9.22 -3.77 45.46
C LEU A 31 9.45 -2.51 44.62
N ALA A 32 10.12 -1.50 45.18
CA ALA A 32 10.43 -0.28 44.43
C ALA A 32 11.36 -0.55 43.24
N VAL A 33 12.43 -1.33 43.43
CA VAL A 33 13.34 -1.73 42.36
C VAL A 33 12.59 -2.56 41.31
N PHE A 34 11.75 -3.48 41.74
CA PHE A 34 10.93 -4.31 40.84
C PHE A 34 9.99 -3.44 39.97
N LEU A 35 9.25 -2.51 40.58
CA LEU A 35 8.34 -1.61 39.86
C LEU A 35 9.08 -0.68 38.90
N LEU A 36 10.25 -0.15 39.29
CA LEU A 36 11.07 0.67 38.39
C LEU A 36 11.58 -0.13 37.20
N THR A 37 12.04 -1.36 37.43
CA THR A 37 12.52 -2.24 36.38
C THR A 37 11.38 -2.63 35.43
N MET A 38 10.22 -3.01 35.96
CA MET A 38 9.01 -3.30 35.16
C MET A 38 8.56 -2.09 34.36
N GLY A 39 8.57 -0.88 34.98
CA GLY A 39 8.24 0.36 34.30
C GLY A 39 9.19 0.68 33.14
N TYR A 40 10.49 0.50 33.37
CA TYR A 40 11.49 0.68 32.31
C TYR A 40 11.28 -0.31 31.14
N ILE A 41 11.12 -1.60 31.43
CA ILE A 41 10.84 -2.63 30.41
C ILE A 41 9.55 -2.30 29.65
N SER A 42 8.50 -1.86 30.36
CA SER A 42 7.23 -1.47 29.73
C SER A 42 7.39 -0.31 28.74
N LEU A 43 8.22 0.69 29.07
CA LEU A 43 8.49 1.83 28.17
C LEU A 43 9.26 1.41 26.90
N GLU A 44 10.14 0.41 27.00
CA GLU A 44 10.88 -0.10 25.84
C GLU A 44 10.02 -0.97 24.91
N VAL A 45 9.12 -1.77 25.50
CA VAL A 45 8.27 -2.71 24.72
C VAL A 45 7.00 -2.06 24.19
N MET A 46 6.60 -0.93 24.76
CA MET A 46 5.35 -0.26 24.38
C MET A 46 5.33 0.11 22.89
N PRO A 47 4.29 -0.28 22.13
CA PRO A 47 4.11 0.16 20.75
C PRO A 47 4.01 1.68 20.67
N ARG A 48 4.83 2.29 19.81
CA ARG A 48 4.85 3.75 19.59
C ARG A 48 4.27 4.04 18.22
N GLU A 49 3.25 4.89 18.19
CA GLU A 49 2.56 5.32 16.99
C GLU A 49 2.30 6.82 17.02
N GLU A 50 2.33 7.49 15.86
CA GLU A 50 2.02 8.93 15.77
C GLU A 50 0.52 9.16 15.91
N ASP A 51 -0.28 8.37 15.20
CA ASP A 51 -1.74 8.43 15.24
C ASP A 51 -2.28 7.22 16.01
N PRO A 52 -3.26 7.41 16.91
CA PRO A 52 -3.87 6.31 17.64
C PRO A 52 -4.63 5.40 16.66
N GLN A 53 -4.60 4.09 16.91
CA GLN A 53 -5.38 3.13 16.13
C GLN A 53 -6.87 3.36 16.35
N ILE A 54 -7.56 3.71 15.27
CA ILE A 54 -9.02 3.87 15.27
C ILE A 54 -9.61 2.69 14.50
N SER A 55 -10.38 1.85 15.20
CA SER A 55 -11.10 0.77 14.53
C SER A 55 -12.27 1.34 13.73
N ILE A 56 -12.05 1.58 12.46
CA ILE A 56 -13.10 1.97 11.50
C ILE A 56 -13.46 0.76 10.67
N SER A 57 -14.75 0.40 10.72
CA SER A 57 -15.33 -0.64 9.88
C SER A 57 -15.91 -0.01 8.63
N GLY A 58 -15.69 -0.62 7.47
CA GLY A 58 -16.21 -0.15 6.20
C GLY A 58 -15.49 -0.77 5.02
N GLY A 59 -15.93 -0.38 3.83
CA GLY A 59 -15.33 -0.88 2.60
C GLY A 59 -15.73 -0.09 1.38
N SER A 60 -14.98 -0.29 0.31
CA SER A 60 -15.24 0.26 -1.01
C SER A 60 -15.81 -0.83 -1.92
N ILE A 61 -16.96 -0.56 -2.51
CA ILE A 61 -17.58 -1.40 -3.53
C ILE A 61 -17.24 -0.76 -4.88
N ILE A 62 -16.49 -1.47 -5.70
CA ILE A 62 -16.08 -1.02 -7.04
C ILE A 62 -16.81 -1.89 -8.06
N ILE A 63 -17.60 -1.25 -8.92
CA ILE A 63 -18.42 -1.93 -9.94
C ILE A 63 -17.99 -1.44 -11.31
N PRO A 64 -17.20 -2.23 -12.08
CA PRO A 64 -16.88 -1.88 -13.45
C PRO A 64 -18.12 -2.01 -14.34
N ALA A 65 -18.44 -0.96 -15.09
CA ALA A 65 -19.62 -0.83 -15.92
C ALA A 65 -19.25 -0.31 -17.32
N PRO A 66 -18.56 -1.11 -18.16
CA PRO A 66 -18.03 -0.68 -19.42
C PRO A 66 -19.11 -0.12 -20.35
N GLY A 67 -18.85 1.03 -20.96
CA GLY A 67 -19.74 1.70 -21.92
C GLY A 67 -20.83 2.58 -21.29
N LEU A 68 -20.98 2.58 -19.95
CA LEU A 68 -21.96 3.41 -19.28
C LEU A 68 -21.39 4.78 -18.90
N LYS A 69 -22.23 5.81 -19.02
CA LYS A 69 -21.93 7.18 -18.62
C LYS A 69 -22.23 7.41 -17.12
N PRO A 70 -21.60 8.39 -16.47
CA PRO A 70 -21.79 8.64 -15.03
C PRO A 70 -23.24 8.78 -14.58
N LYS A 71 -24.08 9.50 -15.34
CA LYS A 71 -25.51 9.65 -15.04
C LYS A 71 -26.29 8.35 -15.13
N GLU A 72 -25.93 7.48 -16.08
CA GLU A 72 -26.55 6.16 -16.23
C GLU A 72 -26.13 5.27 -15.07
N ILE A 73 -24.82 5.23 -14.75
CA ILE A 73 -24.27 4.50 -13.62
C ILE A 73 -24.94 4.92 -12.32
N GLN A 74 -25.10 6.21 -12.09
CA GLN A 74 -25.78 6.72 -10.90
C GLN A 74 -27.18 6.13 -10.79
N LYS A 75 -27.97 6.25 -11.85
CA LYS A 75 -29.40 5.90 -11.82
C LYS A 75 -29.67 4.40 -11.77
N ILE A 76 -28.87 3.59 -12.50
CA ILE A 76 -29.17 2.16 -12.66
C ILE A 76 -28.34 1.25 -11.73
N LEU A 77 -27.26 1.76 -11.15
CA LEU A 77 -26.38 0.97 -10.26
C LEU A 77 -26.33 1.59 -8.86
N VAL A 78 -25.95 2.86 -8.76
CA VAL A 78 -25.65 3.49 -7.47
C VAL A 78 -26.91 3.67 -6.63
N GLU A 79 -27.94 4.33 -7.16
CA GLU A 79 -29.16 4.61 -6.40
C GLU A 79 -29.89 3.34 -5.89
N PRO A 80 -30.08 2.29 -6.71
CA PRO A 80 -30.70 1.05 -6.22
C PRO A 80 -29.84 0.33 -5.16
N LEU A 81 -28.51 0.26 -5.37
CA LEU A 81 -27.62 -0.41 -4.43
C LEU A 81 -27.49 0.38 -3.11
N GLU A 82 -27.44 1.71 -3.17
CA GLU A 82 -27.43 2.57 -1.99
C GLU A 82 -28.67 2.35 -1.12
N GLN A 83 -29.87 2.25 -1.72
CA GLN A 83 -31.10 1.95 -0.98
C GLN A 83 -30.98 0.61 -0.25
N LYS A 84 -30.40 -0.40 -0.88
CA LYS A 84 -30.19 -1.73 -0.25
C LYS A 84 -29.13 -1.69 0.85
N LEU A 85 -28.06 -0.92 0.67
CA LEU A 85 -27.03 -0.74 1.68
C LEU A 85 -27.54 -0.03 2.94
N ARG A 86 -28.48 0.92 2.80
CA ARG A 86 -29.14 1.59 3.93
C ARG A 86 -29.96 0.66 4.83
N GLU A 87 -30.35 -0.52 4.33
CA GLU A 87 -31.03 -1.55 5.11
C GLU A 87 -30.09 -2.26 6.12
N VAL A 88 -28.75 -2.13 5.95
CA VAL A 88 -27.76 -2.77 6.80
C VAL A 88 -27.57 -1.97 8.09
N LYS A 89 -27.81 -2.59 9.23
CA LYS A 89 -27.65 -1.95 10.54
C LYS A 89 -26.18 -1.61 10.80
N GLY A 90 -25.95 -0.41 11.32
CA GLY A 90 -24.64 0.06 11.74
C GLY A 90 -23.90 0.87 10.67
N ILE A 91 -24.45 1.05 9.48
CA ILE A 91 -23.90 1.95 8.48
C ILE A 91 -24.21 3.39 8.92
N GLU A 92 -23.17 4.20 8.96
CA GLU A 92 -23.24 5.64 9.28
C GLU A 92 -23.31 6.49 8.01
N HIS A 93 -22.35 6.24 7.08
CA HIS A 93 -22.26 7.01 5.86
C HIS A 93 -22.07 6.12 4.62
N ILE A 94 -22.68 6.55 3.51
CA ILE A 94 -22.48 5.99 2.18
C ILE A 94 -22.09 7.13 1.26
N TYR A 95 -20.89 7.03 0.66
CA TYR A 95 -20.38 7.97 -0.32
C TYR A 95 -20.26 7.29 -1.67
N ALA A 96 -21.01 7.75 -2.66
CA ALA A 96 -20.99 7.16 -3.98
C ALA A 96 -20.38 8.13 -5.01
N MET A 97 -19.58 7.58 -5.89
CA MET A 97 -18.96 8.28 -7.01
C MET A 97 -19.21 7.49 -8.30
N SER A 98 -19.78 8.17 -9.28
CA SER A 98 -19.99 7.63 -10.62
C SER A 98 -19.02 8.28 -11.59
N VAL A 99 -18.16 7.49 -12.20
CA VAL A 99 -17.17 7.91 -13.21
C VAL A 99 -17.46 7.15 -14.51
N ASP A 100 -16.91 7.57 -15.64
CA ASP A 100 -17.05 6.82 -16.89
C ASP A 100 -16.58 5.36 -16.69
N ASN A 101 -17.45 4.40 -17.02
CA ASN A 101 -17.22 2.96 -16.94
C ASN A 101 -17.07 2.36 -15.53
N VAL A 102 -17.26 3.13 -14.44
CA VAL A 102 -17.11 2.57 -13.09
C VAL A 102 -17.97 3.29 -12.05
N ALA A 103 -18.59 2.52 -11.13
CA ALA A 103 -19.17 3.03 -9.90
C ALA A 103 -18.26 2.69 -8.72
N ILE A 104 -18.10 3.62 -7.80
CA ILE A 104 -17.35 3.43 -6.54
C ILE A 104 -18.28 3.86 -5.40
N ILE A 105 -18.58 2.94 -4.46
CA ILE A 105 -19.43 3.22 -3.32
C ILE A 105 -18.64 2.89 -2.06
N ASN A 106 -18.35 3.91 -1.26
CA ASN A 106 -17.67 3.79 0.01
C ASN A 106 -18.70 3.75 1.13
N VAL A 107 -18.65 2.70 1.94
CA VAL A 107 -19.55 2.48 3.07
C VAL A 107 -18.75 2.57 4.35
N MET A 108 -19.21 3.37 5.29
CA MET A 108 -18.61 3.54 6.61
C MET A 108 -19.64 3.16 7.69
N TYR A 109 -19.20 2.37 8.65
CA TYR A 109 -19.98 2.00 9.82
C TYR A 109 -19.68 2.92 11.00
N TYR A 110 -20.58 2.97 11.98
CA TYR A 110 -20.31 3.68 13.24
C TYR A 110 -19.04 3.14 13.91
N ILE A 111 -18.28 4.02 14.54
CA ILE A 111 -17.08 3.66 15.29
C ILE A 111 -17.44 2.65 16.38
N GLY A 112 -16.59 1.62 16.55
CA GLY A 112 -16.79 0.54 17.53
C GLY A 112 -17.59 -0.64 17.02
N GLN A 113 -18.03 -0.63 15.74
CA GLN A 113 -18.59 -1.84 15.12
C GLN A 113 -17.46 -2.84 14.84
N ASP A 114 -17.76 -4.13 15.06
CA ASP A 114 -16.81 -5.20 14.73
C ASP A 114 -16.52 -5.23 13.23
N ARG A 115 -15.23 -5.17 12.88
CA ARG A 115 -14.77 -5.00 11.49
C ARG A 115 -15.09 -6.23 10.63
N GLU A 116 -14.85 -7.43 11.15
CA GLU A 116 -15.06 -8.67 10.39
C GLU A 116 -16.55 -8.89 10.10
N SER A 117 -17.38 -8.76 11.13
CA SER A 117 -18.83 -8.86 11.00
C SER A 117 -19.42 -7.80 10.06
N SER A 118 -18.92 -6.55 10.13
CA SER A 118 -19.38 -5.44 9.28
C SER A 118 -19.01 -5.66 7.81
N ASN A 119 -17.78 -6.11 7.55
CA ASN A 119 -17.32 -6.42 6.20
C ASN A 119 -18.06 -7.61 5.59
N LEU A 120 -18.35 -8.64 6.40
CA LEU A 120 -19.16 -9.78 5.96
C LEU A 120 -20.58 -9.35 5.59
N LYS A 121 -21.24 -8.54 6.43
CA LYS A 121 -22.58 -8.00 6.15
C LYS A 121 -22.59 -7.15 4.86
N LEU A 122 -21.54 -6.35 4.65
CA LEU A 122 -21.41 -5.55 3.44
C LEU A 122 -21.29 -6.43 2.20
N TYR A 123 -20.39 -7.43 2.25
CA TYR A 123 -20.19 -8.37 1.16
C TYR A 123 -21.47 -9.15 0.86
N ASP A 124 -22.11 -9.72 1.86
CA ASP A 124 -23.35 -10.49 1.72
C ASP A 124 -24.46 -9.64 1.11
N LYS A 125 -24.61 -8.37 1.55
CA LYS A 125 -25.65 -7.47 1.04
C LYS A 125 -25.43 -7.14 -0.43
N VAL A 126 -24.18 -6.93 -0.85
CA VAL A 126 -23.86 -6.69 -2.27
C VAL A 126 -24.14 -7.93 -3.10
N MET A 127 -23.70 -9.11 -2.63
CA MET A 127 -23.86 -10.37 -3.37
C MET A 127 -25.33 -10.80 -3.49
N GLN A 128 -26.14 -10.58 -2.45
CA GLN A 128 -27.58 -10.88 -2.46
C GLN A 128 -28.38 -10.04 -3.47
N ASN A 129 -27.86 -8.89 -3.87
CA ASN A 129 -28.54 -7.97 -4.78
C ASN A 129 -27.86 -7.87 -6.17
N MET A 130 -27.06 -8.88 -6.55
CA MET A 130 -26.43 -8.90 -7.86
C MET A 130 -27.43 -9.07 -9.02
N ASP A 131 -28.58 -9.66 -8.76
CA ASP A 131 -29.69 -9.82 -9.72
C ASP A 131 -30.28 -8.47 -10.17
N MET A 132 -30.16 -7.44 -9.35
CA MET A 132 -30.60 -6.06 -9.71
C MET A 132 -29.66 -5.36 -10.68
N MET A 133 -28.45 -5.91 -10.92
CA MET A 133 -27.46 -5.29 -11.77
C MET A 133 -27.68 -5.64 -13.23
N PRO A 134 -27.47 -4.67 -14.17
CA PRO A 134 -27.55 -4.94 -15.61
C PRO A 134 -26.56 -6.01 -16.05
N LYS A 135 -26.93 -6.81 -17.07
CA LYS A 135 -26.12 -7.94 -17.57
C LYS A 135 -24.75 -7.55 -18.15
N ASN A 136 -24.60 -6.29 -18.57
CA ASN A 136 -23.35 -5.75 -19.13
C ASN A 136 -22.40 -5.17 -18.08
N VAL A 137 -22.75 -5.26 -16.79
CA VAL A 137 -21.93 -4.81 -15.67
C VAL A 137 -21.10 -5.98 -15.16
N MET A 138 -19.84 -5.72 -14.84
CA MET A 138 -18.96 -6.74 -14.28
C MET A 138 -19.25 -6.98 -12.79
N GLN A 139 -18.76 -8.11 -12.27
CA GLN A 139 -18.94 -8.46 -10.86
C GLN A 139 -18.37 -7.38 -9.92
N PRO A 140 -19.13 -6.94 -8.92
CA PRO A 140 -18.66 -6.01 -7.90
C PRO A 140 -17.45 -6.54 -7.13
N MET A 141 -16.49 -5.68 -6.91
CA MET A 141 -15.36 -5.96 -6.01
C MET A 141 -15.59 -5.22 -4.69
N VAL A 142 -15.72 -5.96 -3.60
CA VAL A 142 -15.83 -5.39 -2.26
C VAL A 142 -14.46 -5.42 -1.60
N LYS A 143 -13.90 -4.26 -1.31
CA LYS A 143 -12.60 -4.08 -0.66
C LYS A 143 -12.80 -3.46 0.72
N PRO A 144 -12.55 -4.21 1.81
CA PRO A 144 -12.65 -3.63 3.15
C PRO A 144 -11.59 -2.53 3.35
N PHE A 145 -11.93 -1.54 4.17
CA PHE A 145 -10.96 -0.56 4.65
C PHE A 145 -10.12 -1.17 5.78
N ASP A 146 -8.84 -0.89 5.74
CA ASP A 146 -7.91 -1.21 6.81
C ASP A 146 -6.99 -0.01 7.02
N ILE A 147 -7.35 0.84 7.98
CA ILE A 147 -6.63 2.10 8.23
C ILE A 147 -5.17 1.83 8.60
N ASP A 148 -4.92 0.80 9.39
CA ASP A 148 -3.57 0.46 9.82
C ASP A 148 -2.68 0.05 8.65
N ILE A 149 -3.26 -0.64 7.65
CA ILE A 149 -2.55 -1.09 6.45
C ILE A 149 -2.62 -0.06 5.32
N ASP A 150 -3.66 0.77 5.28
CA ASP A 150 -3.87 1.72 4.18
C ASP A 150 -3.12 3.04 4.40
N ILE A 151 -2.80 3.41 5.64
CA ILE A 151 -2.00 4.61 5.96
C ILE A 151 -0.52 4.24 5.98
N PRO A 152 0.31 4.80 5.08
CA PRO A 152 1.74 4.54 5.09
C PRO A 152 2.44 5.31 6.22
N ILE A 153 3.27 4.61 6.97
CA ILE A 153 4.09 5.19 8.05
C ILE A 153 5.44 5.71 7.54
N VAL A 154 5.98 5.10 6.48
CA VAL A 154 7.21 5.56 5.83
C VAL A 154 6.97 5.81 4.35
N GLY A 155 7.42 6.95 3.87
CA GLY A 155 7.45 7.32 2.46
C GLY A 155 8.87 7.55 2.00
N VAL A 156 9.29 6.89 0.92
CA VAL A 156 10.62 7.01 0.32
C VAL A 156 10.48 7.45 -1.12
N ALA A 157 11.07 8.58 -1.47
CA ALA A 157 11.18 9.07 -2.84
C ALA A 157 12.48 8.57 -3.46
N PHE A 158 12.39 7.87 -4.58
CA PHE A 158 13.51 7.49 -5.43
C PHE A 158 13.50 8.36 -6.69
N TYR A 159 14.64 8.89 -7.07
CA TYR A 159 14.78 9.74 -8.25
C TYR A 159 16.13 9.53 -8.94
N GLN A 160 16.20 9.82 -10.22
CA GLN A 160 17.46 9.77 -10.96
C GLN A 160 18.21 11.12 -10.76
N LYS A 161 19.24 11.10 -9.90
CA LYS A 161 20.14 12.24 -9.70
C LYS A 161 20.95 12.54 -10.96
N GLU A 162 21.41 11.49 -11.62
CA GLU A 162 22.10 11.52 -12.90
C GLU A 162 21.46 10.43 -13.78
N LYS A 163 21.13 10.73 -15.02
CA LYS A 163 20.52 9.75 -15.95
C LYS A 163 21.54 8.70 -16.42
N LYS A 164 22.19 8.02 -15.48
CA LYS A 164 23.18 6.95 -15.75
C LYS A 164 22.56 5.66 -16.24
N VAL A 165 21.31 5.42 -15.86
CA VAL A 165 20.58 4.20 -16.21
C VAL A 165 19.29 4.55 -16.94
N SER A 166 18.81 3.63 -17.79
CA SER A 166 17.51 3.76 -18.44
C SER A 166 16.37 3.70 -17.41
N TYR A 167 15.22 4.27 -17.75
CA TYR A 167 14.05 4.24 -16.85
C TYR A 167 13.63 2.80 -16.46
N PRO A 168 13.59 1.79 -17.36
CA PRO A 168 13.30 0.41 -16.97
C PRO A 168 14.26 -0.14 -15.92
N ARG A 169 15.55 0.16 -16.06
CA ARG A 169 16.54 -0.26 -15.08
C ARG A 169 16.36 0.43 -13.74
N PHE A 170 16.07 1.74 -13.76
CA PHE A 170 15.71 2.50 -12.56
C PHE A 170 14.49 1.90 -11.86
N LEU A 171 13.40 1.65 -12.60
CA LEU A 171 12.18 1.03 -12.05
C LEU A 171 12.45 -0.37 -11.48
N GLN A 172 13.26 -1.18 -12.16
CA GLN A 172 13.65 -2.51 -11.68
C GLN A 172 14.39 -2.44 -10.34
N GLU A 173 15.33 -1.50 -10.18
CA GLU A 173 16.05 -1.33 -8.91
C GLU A 173 15.11 -0.90 -7.77
N VAL A 174 14.16 0.00 -8.04
CA VAL A 174 13.14 0.40 -7.08
C VAL A 174 12.20 -0.77 -6.73
N GLN A 175 11.83 -1.61 -7.70
CA GLN A 175 11.03 -2.81 -7.46
C GLN A 175 11.76 -3.86 -6.63
N ASN A 176 13.07 -4.04 -6.84
CA ASN A 176 13.89 -4.92 -6.02
C ASN A 176 13.90 -4.44 -4.57
N LEU A 177 14.15 -3.15 -4.33
CA LEU A 177 14.09 -2.56 -2.99
C LEU A 177 12.71 -2.68 -2.36
N LYS A 178 11.64 -2.46 -3.14
CA LYS A 178 10.28 -2.69 -2.66
C LYS A 178 10.10 -4.13 -2.19
N LYS A 179 10.63 -5.12 -2.93
CA LYS A 179 10.54 -6.53 -2.56
C LYS A 179 11.29 -6.80 -1.26
N ASP A 180 12.51 -6.26 -1.12
CA ASP A 180 13.32 -6.42 0.08
C ASP A 180 12.65 -5.79 1.30
N ILE A 181 12.10 -4.56 1.15
CA ILE A 181 11.34 -3.87 2.21
C ILE A 181 10.05 -4.63 2.55
N SER A 182 9.38 -5.22 1.56
CA SER A 182 8.16 -6.01 1.82
C SER A 182 8.43 -7.31 2.59
N ALA A 183 9.68 -7.76 2.64
CA ALA A 183 10.10 -8.94 3.38
C ALA A 183 10.53 -8.63 4.83
N LEU A 184 10.59 -7.36 5.21
CA LEU A 184 10.88 -6.95 6.58
C LEU A 184 9.76 -7.33 7.53
N ASP A 185 10.11 -7.64 8.77
CA ASP A 185 9.14 -7.97 9.80
C ASP A 185 8.17 -6.80 10.05
N ASN A 186 6.91 -7.13 10.31
CA ASN A 186 5.84 -6.17 10.62
C ASN A 186 5.47 -5.20 9.47
N VAL A 187 6.02 -5.34 8.28
CA VAL A 187 5.56 -4.63 7.08
C VAL A 187 4.32 -5.33 6.54
N ALA A 188 3.20 -4.59 6.45
CA ALA A 188 1.95 -5.11 5.93
C ALA A 188 1.80 -4.90 4.42
N LYS A 189 2.16 -3.71 3.95
CA LYS A 189 1.90 -3.30 2.56
C LYS A 189 2.96 -2.34 2.07
N THR A 190 3.39 -2.56 0.83
CA THR A 190 4.25 -1.62 0.12
C THR A 190 3.62 -1.27 -1.23
N GLN A 191 3.62 0.01 -1.58
CA GLN A 191 3.08 0.49 -2.85
C GLN A 191 4.05 1.45 -3.53
N LEU A 192 4.17 1.34 -4.84
CA LEU A 192 4.82 2.36 -5.67
C LEU A 192 3.76 3.33 -6.20
N LYS A 193 4.12 4.61 -6.26
CA LYS A 193 3.33 5.68 -6.86
C LYS A 193 4.23 6.53 -7.73
N GLY A 194 3.72 6.95 -8.88
CA GLY A 194 4.50 7.70 -9.88
C GLY A 194 5.38 6.81 -10.76
N ASP A 195 5.22 5.48 -10.68
CA ASP A 195 5.85 4.55 -11.60
C ASP A 195 5.07 4.50 -12.92
N HIS A 196 5.79 4.43 -14.02
CA HIS A 196 5.22 4.31 -15.35
C HIS A 196 5.52 2.92 -15.91
N LYS A 197 4.47 2.22 -16.30
CA LYS A 197 4.64 0.99 -17.06
C LYS A 197 4.98 1.35 -18.50
N GLN A 198 6.08 0.82 -18.99
CA GLN A 198 6.39 0.88 -20.41
C GLN A 198 5.41 0.01 -21.19
N GLN A 199 5.03 0.49 -22.35
CA GLN A 199 4.15 -0.20 -23.29
C GLN A 199 4.48 0.24 -24.71
N TYR A 200 4.15 -0.59 -25.67
CA TYR A 200 4.15 -0.18 -27.07
C TYR A 200 2.81 0.48 -27.39
N ASN A 201 2.85 1.74 -27.78
CA ASN A 201 1.67 2.48 -28.25
C ASN A 201 1.53 2.24 -29.75
N VAL A 202 0.34 1.77 -30.16
CA VAL A 202 0.02 1.47 -31.56
C VAL A 202 -0.98 2.51 -32.04
N ASP A 203 -0.50 3.47 -32.84
CA ASP A 203 -1.32 4.51 -33.43
C ASP A 203 -1.76 4.08 -34.84
N VAL A 204 -3.04 3.72 -34.98
CA VAL A 204 -3.59 3.16 -36.19
C VAL A 204 -4.03 4.26 -37.15
N ASP A 205 -3.53 4.21 -38.39
CA ASP A 205 -3.89 5.14 -39.47
C ASP A 205 -5.18 4.64 -40.20
N LEU A 206 -6.27 5.36 -39.98
CA LEU A 206 -7.57 5.02 -40.59
C LEU A 206 -7.57 5.07 -42.12
N SER A 207 -6.71 5.90 -42.74
CA SER A 207 -6.61 6.01 -44.19
C SER A 207 -5.95 4.76 -44.77
N LYS A 208 -4.88 4.30 -44.12
CA LYS A 208 -4.19 3.05 -44.46
C LYS A 208 -5.09 1.83 -44.26
N LEU A 209 -5.85 1.79 -43.13
CA LEU A 209 -6.84 0.71 -42.90
C LEU A 209 -7.84 0.60 -44.09
N LYS A 210 -8.38 1.73 -44.54
CA LYS A 210 -9.28 1.76 -45.71
C LYS A 210 -8.59 1.25 -46.97
N GLY A 211 -7.35 1.62 -47.20
CA GLY A 211 -6.58 1.16 -48.38
C GLY A 211 -6.37 -0.36 -48.40
N TYR A 212 -6.18 -0.97 -47.26
CA TYR A 212 -6.03 -2.41 -47.10
C TYR A 212 -7.37 -3.15 -46.85
N HIS A 213 -8.50 -2.44 -46.85
CA HIS A 213 -9.85 -2.97 -46.57
C HIS A 213 -9.95 -3.66 -45.20
N LEU A 214 -9.23 -3.15 -44.18
CA LEU A 214 -9.20 -3.70 -42.83
C LEU A 214 -10.06 -2.89 -41.85
N SER A 215 -10.65 -3.60 -40.91
CA SER A 215 -11.32 -3.00 -39.77
C SER A 215 -10.36 -2.89 -38.56
N LEU A 216 -10.62 -1.93 -37.69
CA LEU A 216 -9.88 -1.82 -36.43
C LEU A 216 -9.97 -3.11 -35.58
N GLY A 217 -11.15 -3.79 -35.62
CA GLY A 217 -11.34 -5.07 -34.93
C GLY A 217 -10.40 -6.18 -35.39
N GLN A 218 -10.09 -6.24 -36.69
CA GLN A 218 -9.13 -7.22 -37.24
C GLN A 218 -7.71 -6.92 -36.74
N VAL A 219 -7.31 -5.65 -36.68
CA VAL A 219 -6.01 -5.27 -36.13
C VAL A 219 -5.89 -5.67 -34.64
N VAL A 220 -6.94 -5.38 -33.85
CA VAL A 220 -6.99 -5.77 -32.42
C VAL A 220 -6.90 -7.29 -32.28
N GLN A 221 -7.64 -8.06 -33.10
CA GLN A 221 -7.59 -9.52 -33.09
C GLN A 221 -6.19 -10.06 -33.46
N GLY A 222 -5.52 -9.46 -34.45
CA GLY A 222 -4.16 -9.83 -34.83
C GLY A 222 -3.16 -9.62 -33.68
N ILE A 223 -3.26 -8.49 -33.00
CA ILE A 223 -2.41 -8.21 -31.83
C ILE A 223 -2.73 -9.18 -30.68
N GLN A 224 -4.01 -9.45 -30.40
CA GLN A 224 -4.43 -10.38 -29.36
C GLN A 224 -3.99 -11.81 -29.62
N ALA A 225 -3.94 -12.24 -30.87
CA ALA A 225 -3.53 -13.60 -31.26
C ALA A 225 -2.09 -13.92 -30.81
N ILE A 226 -1.20 -12.92 -30.76
CA ILE A 226 0.19 -13.10 -30.30
C ILE A 226 0.29 -13.17 -28.78
N ALA A 227 -0.66 -12.59 -28.04
CA ALA A 227 -0.70 -12.66 -26.59
C ALA A 227 -1.03 -14.09 -26.07
N VAL A 228 -1.52 -14.96 -26.93
CA VAL A 228 -1.83 -16.35 -26.58
C VAL A 228 -0.53 -17.15 -26.44
N ARG A 229 -0.18 -17.50 -25.21
CA ARG A 229 0.95 -18.40 -24.93
C ARG A 229 0.55 -19.83 -25.28
N VAL A 230 1.23 -20.43 -26.26
CA VAL A 230 1.12 -21.85 -26.52
C VAL A 230 1.97 -22.61 -25.51
N PRO A 231 1.37 -23.50 -24.71
CA PRO A 231 2.15 -24.28 -23.75
C PRO A 231 3.17 -25.16 -24.48
N SER A 232 4.37 -25.26 -23.92
CA SER A 232 5.41 -26.14 -24.45
C SER A 232 4.96 -27.61 -24.36
N VAL A 233 5.11 -28.35 -25.46
CA VAL A 233 4.85 -29.79 -25.50
C VAL A 233 6.13 -30.53 -25.19
N LYS A 234 6.08 -31.42 -24.20
CA LYS A 234 7.21 -32.31 -23.85
C LYS A 234 6.97 -33.67 -24.48
N LEU A 235 7.91 -34.13 -25.27
CA LEU A 235 7.88 -35.44 -25.91
C LEU A 235 9.11 -36.23 -25.47
N ASN A 236 8.89 -37.48 -25.08
CA ASN A 236 10.00 -38.44 -24.89
C ASN A 236 10.28 -39.12 -26.21
N THR A 237 11.50 -39.01 -26.68
CA THR A 237 11.95 -39.77 -27.88
C THR A 237 12.24 -41.21 -27.51
N GLN A 238 12.30 -42.11 -28.52
CA GLN A 238 12.61 -43.53 -28.34
C GLN A 238 13.96 -43.76 -27.66
N ASP A 239 14.87 -42.78 -27.74
CA ASP A 239 16.20 -42.79 -27.09
C ASP A 239 16.17 -42.25 -25.64
N ASN A 240 15.01 -42.18 -25.02
CA ASN A 240 14.81 -41.67 -23.66
C ASN A 240 15.28 -40.21 -23.44
N LYS A 241 15.30 -39.40 -24.51
CA LYS A 241 15.61 -37.99 -24.45
C LYS A 241 14.32 -37.18 -24.37
N LEU A 242 14.24 -36.23 -23.43
CA LEU A 242 13.16 -35.28 -23.32
C LEU A 242 13.36 -34.14 -24.33
N VAL A 243 12.50 -34.06 -25.33
CA VAL A 243 12.46 -32.94 -26.28
C VAL A 243 11.32 -32.02 -25.90
N VAL A 244 11.63 -30.74 -25.70
CA VAL A 244 10.64 -29.72 -25.37
C VAL A 244 10.43 -28.85 -26.59
N PHE A 245 9.22 -28.92 -27.17
CA PHE A 245 8.79 -28.01 -28.25
C PHE A 245 8.07 -26.83 -27.62
N GLY A 246 8.61 -25.64 -27.74
CA GLY A 246 7.96 -24.38 -27.33
C GLY A 246 8.01 -23.36 -28.45
N ILE A 247 6.98 -22.58 -28.57
CA ILE A 247 6.96 -21.42 -29.46
C ILE A 247 7.46 -20.23 -28.63
N LYS A 248 8.53 -19.59 -29.06
CA LYS A 248 9.01 -18.35 -28.48
C LYS A 248 8.15 -17.18 -29.03
N ASN A 249 7.02 -16.93 -28.39
CA ASN A 249 6.16 -15.76 -28.69
C ASN A 249 6.55 -14.60 -27.75
N ALA A 250 7.84 -14.26 -27.65
CA ALA A 250 8.26 -13.11 -26.88
C ALA A 250 8.33 -11.90 -27.80
N ILE A 251 7.62 -10.84 -27.44
CA ILE A 251 7.81 -9.51 -28.00
C ILE A 251 8.94 -8.89 -27.20
N ASP A 252 10.14 -8.84 -27.77
CA ASP A 252 11.34 -8.31 -27.13
C ASP A 252 11.72 -6.93 -27.68
N SER A 253 11.17 -6.54 -28.86
CA SER A 253 11.51 -5.29 -29.56
C SER A 253 10.31 -4.63 -30.22
N ILE A 254 10.48 -3.37 -30.63
CA ILE A 254 9.49 -2.64 -31.45
C ILE A 254 9.27 -3.36 -32.78
N GLU A 255 10.36 -3.86 -33.37
CA GLU A 255 10.30 -4.57 -34.66
C GLU A 255 9.45 -5.85 -34.59
N ASP A 256 9.45 -6.54 -33.47
CA ASP A 256 8.56 -7.69 -33.25
C ASP A 256 7.09 -7.27 -33.28
N VAL A 257 6.77 -6.12 -32.70
CA VAL A 257 5.41 -5.57 -32.72
C VAL A 257 5.04 -5.09 -34.11
N GLU A 258 5.93 -4.38 -34.79
CA GLU A 258 5.73 -3.89 -36.15
C GLU A 258 5.49 -5.01 -37.17
N ASN A 259 6.15 -6.15 -36.97
CA ASN A 259 6.04 -7.32 -37.86
C ASN A 259 4.89 -8.25 -37.50
N ILE A 260 3.99 -7.87 -36.61
CA ILE A 260 2.74 -8.62 -36.36
C ILE A 260 1.89 -8.66 -37.62
N ILE A 261 1.51 -9.87 -38.02
CA ILE A 261 0.58 -10.06 -39.13
C ILE A 261 -0.84 -9.80 -38.62
N VAL A 262 -1.47 -8.75 -39.11
CA VAL A 262 -2.84 -8.35 -38.70
C VAL A 262 -3.90 -8.87 -39.67
N ALA A 263 -3.51 -9.16 -40.91
CA ALA A 263 -4.43 -9.72 -41.92
C ALA A 263 -3.64 -10.25 -43.13
N GLN A 264 -4.40 -10.79 -44.14
CA GLN A 264 -3.89 -11.06 -45.48
C GLN A 264 -4.70 -10.23 -46.47
N TYR A 265 -4.00 -9.51 -47.33
CA TYR A 265 -4.60 -8.75 -48.42
C TYR A 265 -4.07 -9.26 -49.75
N MET A 266 -4.97 -9.66 -50.67
CA MET A 266 -4.63 -10.24 -51.98
C MET A 266 -3.60 -11.39 -51.93
N GLY A 267 -3.65 -12.22 -50.89
CA GLY A 267 -2.72 -13.36 -50.70
C GLY A 267 -1.38 -13.01 -50.04
N SER A 268 -1.12 -11.74 -49.80
CA SER A 268 0.10 -11.27 -49.11
C SER A 268 -0.20 -10.91 -47.62
N PRO A 269 0.71 -11.18 -46.70
CA PRO A 269 0.53 -10.78 -45.32
C PRO A 269 0.57 -9.25 -45.19
N THR A 270 -0.34 -8.68 -44.41
CA THR A 270 -0.32 -7.26 -44.02
C THR A 270 0.22 -7.15 -42.58
N TYR A 271 1.28 -6.44 -42.43
CA TYR A 271 1.94 -6.24 -41.14
C TYR A 271 1.35 -5.03 -40.41
N LEU A 272 1.51 -4.99 -39.06
CA LEU A 272 1.05 -3.88 -38.27
C LEU A 272 1.67 -2.54 -38.69
N LYS A 273 2.96 -2.52 -39.03
CA LYS A 273 3.67 -1.35 -39.57
C LYS A 273 3.08 -0.76 -40.84
N ASP A 274 2.34 -1.58 -41.64
CA ASP A 274 1.74 -1.11 -42.87
C ASP A 274 0.51 -0.23 -42.61
N VAL A 275 -0.17 -0.43 -41.46
CA VAL A 275 -1.43 0.23 -41.08
C VAL A 275 -1.36 1.07 -39.81
N ALA A 276 -0.26 0.98 -39.05
CA ALA A 276 -0.09 1.68 -37.80
C ALA A 276 1.37 2.15 -37.60
N THR A 277 1.57 3.08 -36.70
CA THR A 277 2.89 3.49 -36.20
C THR A 277 3.04 2.94 -34.79
N VAL A 278 4.13 2.24 -34.52
CA VAL A 278 4.45 1.69 -33.19
C VAL A 278 5.51 2.57 -32.52
N VAL A 279 5.24 2.98 -31.30
CA VAL A 279 6.15 3.82 -30.52
C VAL A 279 6.33 3.20 -29.13
N ASP A 280 7.59 3.06 -28.70
CA ASP A 280 7.89 2.73 -27.29
C ASP A 280 7.54 3.94 -26.43
N GLY A 281 6.72 3.73 -25.44
CA GLY A 281 6.20 4.81 -24.62
C GLY A 281 5.59 4.35 -23.31
N ILE A 282 4.93 5.27 -22.67
CA ILE A 282 4.20 5.06 -21.42
C ILE A 282 2.70 5.17 -21.67
N ASN A 283 1.91 4.59 -20.77
CA ASN A 283 0.46 4.77 -20.81
C ASN A 283 0.11 6.22 -20.40
N VAL A 284 -0.14 7.07 -21.39
CA VAL A 284 -0.45 8.49 -21.16
C VAL A 284 -1.79 8.69 -20.46
N GLN A 285 -2.77 7.81 -20.69
CA GLN A 285 -4.12 7.92 -20.10
C GLN A 285 -4.11 7.72 -18.58
N ASN A 286 -3.21 6.88 -18.08
CA ASN A 286 -3.08 6.55 -16.67
C ASN A 286 -1.75 7.06 -16.06
N LYS A 287 -1.14 8.07 -16.68
CA LYS A 287 0.12 8.63 -16.18
C LYS A 287 -0.12 9.31 -14.84
N GLN A 288 0.48 8.75 -13.79
CA GLN A 288 0.64 9.42 -12.49
C GLN A 288 2.12 9.81 -12.36
N SER A 289 2.42 11.10 -12.41
CA SER A 289 3.76 11.61 -12.19
C SER A 289 3.86 12.23 -10.81
N ALA A 290 4.98 11.98 -10.14
CA ALA A 290 5.36 12.64 -8.91
C ALA A 290 6.73 13.28 -9.11
N HIS A 291 6.92 14.47 -8.54
CA HIS A 291 8.16 15.23 -8.65
C HIS A 291 8.68 15.59 -7.27
N ILE A 292 10.00 15.52 -7.10
CA ILE A 292 10.68 16.04 -5.93
C ILE A 292 11.38 17.35 -6.31
N ILE A 293 11.16 18.38 -5.51
CA ILE A 293 11.79 19.70 -5.67
C ILE A 293 12.67 19.93 -4.44
N PHE A 294 13.95 20.15 -4.68
CA PHE A 294 14.92 20.43 -3.64
C PHE A 294 15.01 21.94 -3.32
N LYS A 295 15.63 22.26 -2.19
CA LYS A 295 15.79 23.65 -1.74
C LYS A 295 16.62 24.51 -2.70
N ASP A 296 17.49 23.91 -3.51
CA ASP A 296 18.27 24.56 -4.56
C ASP A 296 17.48 24.82 -5.85
N GLY A 297 16.19 24.42 -5.87
CA GLY A 297 15.30 24.55 -7.03
C GLY A 297 15.44 23.43 -8.06
N SER A 298 16.30 22.44 -7.84
CA SER A 298 16.39 21.27 -8.73
C SER A 298 15.14 20.42 -8.62
N GLU A 299 14.63 19.99 -9.78
CA GLU A 299 13.41 19.16 -9.91
C GLU A 299 13.77 17.84 -10.57
N HIS A 300 13.27 16.75 -9.98
CA HIS A 300 13.43 15.41 -10.53
C HIS A 300 12.11 14.65 -10.50
N GLU A 301 11.82 13.91 -11.55
CA GLU A 301 10.75 12.93 -11.54
C GLU A 301 11.10 11.81 -10.55
N GLN A 302 10.13 11.43 -9.70
CA GLN A 302 10.34 10.46 -8.64
C GLN A 302 9.36 9.30 -8.70
N ILE A 303 9.79 8.16 -8.17
CA ILE A 303 8.91 7.06 -7.78
C ILE A 303 8.85 7.05 -6.26
N THR A 304 7.65 7.14 -5.70
CA THR A 304 7.44 7.09 -4.26
C THR A 304 7.11 5.67 -3.84
N LEU A 305 7.89 5.10 -2.93
CA LEU A 305 7.56 3.87 -2.21
C LEU A 305 6.91 4.24 -0.89
N SER A 306 5.68 3.81 -0.68
CA SER A 306 4.98 3.91 0.59
C SER A 306 5.00 2.56 1.30
N VAL A 307 5.27 2.60 2.61
CA VAL A 307 5.39 1.42 3.48
C VAL A 307 4.40 1.57 4.63
N SER A 308 3.56 0.57 4.82
CA SER A 308 2.58 0.48 5.90
C SER A 308 2.91 -0.71 6.80
N LYS A 309 2.61 -0.59 8.09
CA LYS A 309 2.87 -1.62 9.10
C LYS A 309 1.66 -2.51 9.37
N LEU A 310 1.87 -3.66 10.00
CA LEU A 310 0.80 -4.48 10.56
C LEU A 310 0.15 -3.77 11.77
N ALA A 311 -1.15 -4.00 11.94
CA ALA A 311 -1.90 -3.51 13.10
C ALA A 311 -1.24 -3.95 14.41
N GLY A 312 -1.20 -3.08 15.41
CA GLY A 312 -0.64 -3.38 16.74
C GLY A 312 0.89 -3.44 16.80
N THR A 313 1.61 -3.24 15.70
CA THR A 313 3.09 -3.27 15.71
C THR A 313 3.69 -1.88 15.91
N ASN A 314 4.94 -1.84 16.37
CA ASN A 314 5.65 -0.59 16.68
C ASN A 314 6.15 0.08 15.38
N ALA A 315 5.66 1.30 15.09
CA ALA A 315 6.05 2.08 13.92
C ALA A 315 7.54 2.45 13.90
N VAL A 316 8.15 2.62 15.09
CA VAL A 316 9.57 2.98 15.23
C VAL A 316 10.46 1.87 14.69
N PHE A 317 10.17 0.61 15.01
CA PHE A 317 10.97 -0.53 14.55
C PHE A 317 10.89 -0.67 13.03
N VAL A 318 9.70 -0.67 12.47
CA VAL A 318 9.52 -0.75 11.01
C VAL A 318 10.23 0.41 10.29
N ALA A 319 10.13 1.63 10.81
CA ALA A 319 10.81 2.78 10.22
C ALA A 319 12.34 2.65 10.28
N ASN A 320 12.89 2.17 11.39
CA ASN A 320 14.33 1.94 11.57
C ASN A 320 14.84 0.83 10.64
N ASP A 321 14.10 -0.27 10.49
CA ASP A 321 14.46 -1.37 9.59
C ASP A 321 14.49 -0.91 8.13
N VAL A 322 13.49 -0.13 7.70
CA VAL A 322 13.47 0.50 6.37
C VAL A 322 14.67 1.43 6.18
N GLN A 323 14.98 2.29 7.18
CA GLN A 323 16.15 3.18 7.10
C GLN A 323 17.45 2.41 7.00
N THR A 324 17.61 1.34 7.76
CA THR A 324 18.80 0.49 7.77
C THR A 324 18.99 -0.15 6.41
N LEU A 325 17.95 -0.75 5.84
CA LEU A 325 18.00 -1.35 4.51
C LEU A 325 18.34 -0.33 3.42
N LEU A 326 17.80 0.89 3.51
CA LEU A 326 18.14 1.97 2.58
C LEU A 326 19.61 2.42 2.73
N LYS A 327 20.15 2.47 3.95
CA LYS A 327 21.56 2.80 4.20
C LYS A 327 22.49 1.74 3.64
N GLU A 328 22.17 0.46 3.79
CA GLU A 328 22.94 -0.67 3.25
C GLU A 328 23.00 -0.63 1.71
N ASN A 329 21.90 -0.25 1.07
CA ASN A 329 21.82 -0.15 -0.38
C ASN A 329 22.29 1.19 -0.95
N LYS A 330 22.64 2.17 -0.13
CA LYS A 330 22.96 3.53 -0.56
C LYS A 330 24.11 3.59 -1.57
N ALA A 331 25.22 2.91 -1.30
CA ALA A 331 26.39 2.89 -2.18
C ALA A 331 26.04 2.29 -3.57
N ARG A 332 25.23 1.24 -3.61
CA ARG A 332 24.74 0.62 -4.85
C ARG A 332 23.85 1.58 -5.64
N LEU A 333 22.92 2.25 -4.99
CA LEU A 333 22.03 3.22 -5.64
C LEU A 333 22.80 4.42 -6.19
N GLU A 334 23.74 4.97 -5.43
CA GLU A 334 24.58 6.08 -5.85
C GLU A 334 25.46 5.73 -7.06
N SER A 335 25.98 4.50 -7.14
CA SER A 335 26.74 4.03 -8.30
C SER A 335 25.89 4.03 -9.59
N LEU A 336 24.60 3.81 -9.48
CA LEU A 336 23.62 3.84 -10.57
C LEU A 336 23.06 5.25 -10.84
N GLY A 337 23.49 6.27 -10.09
CA GLY A 337 22.97 7.63 -10.18
C GLY A 337 21.55 7.79 -9.61
N ILE A 338 21.13 6.88 -8.75
CA ILE A 338 19.81 6.90 -8.10
C ILE A 338 19.94 7.52 -6.71
N GLY A 339 19.16 8.57 -6.47
CA GLY A 339 18.99 9.16 -5.14
C GLY A 339 17.77 8.61 -4.44
N CYS A 340 17.82 8.56 -3.10
CA CYS A 340 16.66 8.24 -2.27
C CYS A 340 16.55 9.24 -1.11
N VAL A 341 15.31 9.66 -0.81
CA VAL A 341 15.00 10.58 0.30
C VAL A 341 13.76 10.07 1.01
N ILE A 342 13.82 10.03 2.33
CA ILE A 342 12.64 9.74 3.15
C ILE A 342 11.81 11.02 3.24
N THR A 343 10.60 10.98 2.70
CA THR A 343 9.67 12.10 2.66
C THR A 343 8.66 12.09 3.79
N ARG A 344 8.45 10.91 4.40
CA ARG A 344 7.58 10.70 5.56
C ARG A 344 8.22 9.68 6.48
N ASN A 345 8.24 9.97 7.78
CA ASN A 345 8.71 9.06 8.82
C ASN A 345 7.88 9.23 10.10
N TYR A 346 6.78 8.52 10.20
CA TYR A 346 5.91 8.56 11.37
C TYR A 346 6.52 7.81 12.57
N GLY A 347 7.39 6.83 12.32
CA GLY A 347 8.11 6.16 13.39
C GLY A 347 9.04 7.10 14.17
N GLU A 348 9.80 7.96 13.47
CA GLU A 348 10.67 8.96 14.08
C GLU A 348 9.86 9.99 14.90
N ARG A 349 8.77 10.51 14.32
CA ARG A 349 7.89 11.47 15.02
C ARG A 349 7.23 10.86 16.25
N ALA A 350 6.75 9.62 16.16
CA ALA A 350 6.22 8.90 17.32
C ALA A 350 7.28 8.73 18.42
N ASN A 351 8.51 8.40 18.04
CA ASN A 351 9.61 8.24 18.98
C ASN A 351 9.97 9.56 19.68
N GLU A 352 10.04 10.66 18.93
CA GLU A 352 10.30 12.01 19.47
C GLU A 352 9.19 12.41 20.45
N ALA A 353 7.92 12.27 20.09
CA ALA A 353 6.79 12.63 20.93
C ALA A 353 6.75 11.83 22.25
N VAL A 354 6.99 10.51 22.19
CA VAL A 354 7.01 9.67 23.39
C VAL A 354 8.21 9.98 24.27
N ASN A 355 9.39 10.19 23.67
CA ASN A 355 10.59 10.54 24.46
C ASN A 355 10.44 11.91 25.15
N GLU A 356 9.82 12.90 24.49
CA GLU A 356 9.50 14.19 25.09
C GLU A 356 8.53 14.03 26.28
N LEU A 357 7.47 13.23 26.13
CA LEU A 357 6.53 12.92 27.20
C LEU A 357 7.22 12.25 28.39
N VAL A 358 8.06 11.24 28.16
CA VAL A 358 8.82 10.55 29.21
C VAL A 358 9.78 11.52 29.92
N HIS A 359 10.43 12.41 29.18
CA HIS A 359 11.33 13.43 29.75
C HIS A 359 10.58 14.38 30.67
N HIS A 360 9.43 14.90 30.24
CA HIS A 360 8.59 15.76 31.09
C HIS A 360 8.05 15.03 32.33
N LEU A 361 7.66 13.76 32.17
CA LEU A 361 7.24 12.92 33.30
C LEU A 361 8.35 12.77 34.36
N LEU A 362 9.58 12.48 33.93
CA LEU A 362 10.72 12.34 34.82
C LEU A 362 11.03 13.66 35.57
N ILE A 363 11.02 14.80 34.87
CA ILE A 363 11.19 16.11 35.48
C ILE A 363 10.11 16.34 36.53
N THR A 364 8.87 16.05 36.24
CA THR A 364 7.74 16.23 37.16
C THR A 364 7.90 15.36 38.42
N ILE A 365 8.31 14.09 38.26
CA ILE A 365 8.54 13.18 39.35
C ILE A 365 9.66 13.74 40.28
N VAL A 366 10.76 14.25 39.70
CA VAL A 366 11.86 14.83 40.45
C VAL A 366 11.40 16.07 41.23
N ILE A 367 10.64 16.96 40.59
CA ILE A 367 10.11 18.17 41.24
C ILE A 367 9.21 17.79 42.43
N ILE A 368 8.29 16.85 42.24
CA ILE A 368 7.40 16.38 43.31
C ILE A 368 8.20 15.75 44.44
N ALA A 369 9.18 14.90 44.12
CA ALA A 369 10.04 14.29 45.12
C ALA A 369 10.81 15.34 45.98
N VAL A 370 11.35 16.36 45.30
CA VAL A 370 12.02 17.49 46.00
C VAL A 370 11.03 18.25 46.88
N MET A 371 9.84 18.58 46.39
CA MET A 371 8.82 19.28 47.19
C MET A 371 8.33 18.48 48.40
N LEU A 372 8.35 17.16 48.34
CA LEU A 372 7.95 16.30 49.46
C LEU A 372 9.05 16.18 50.54
N VAL A 373 10.30 16.47 50.19
CA VAL A 373 11.44 16.44 51.13
C VAL A 373 11.59 17.75 51.90
N PHE A 374 11.21 18.88 51.31
CA PHE A 374 11.21 20.22 51.91
C PHE A 374 9.83 20.63 52.39
#